data_dbc3f263d08c890174f54fa7c97ce1af
#
_entry.id   dbc3f263d08c890174f54fa7c97ce1af
#
_cell.length_a   1.000
_cell.length_b   1.000
_cell.length_c   1.000
_cell.angle_alpha   90.00
_cell.angle_beta   90.00
_cell.angle_gamma   90.00
#
_symmetry.space_group_name_H-M   'P 1'
#
loop_
_entity.id
_entity.type
_entity.pdbx_description
1 polymer ?
#
loop_
_entity_poly.entity_id
_entity_poly.type
_entity_poly.pdbx_seq_one_letter_code
_entity_poly.pdbx_strand_id
1 'polypeptide(L)'
;MGSHATCSGAWVSGPEDLSPPEYFWGYNRMLTIDGLFGAGDTVGGSAHKFSSGSFTEGRLAAKAAVKYIEDKKAEGVKVSDKQCEDFKAMVYKPLENFTVAQNEITGGTVSPSYISPIQGLQRLQKIMDEYVGGITSNYMTNGNMLKRGLELLEWLQEDLEHVGAEDYHQLMRAWELKHRALTSQCVTEHTMFREETRWPGYYYRGDHMKLDDDNWHCLTVSRRDPKTGKFSMEKVPVYHLSLIHI
;
A
#
# COMPACT_ATOMS: atom_id res chain seq x y z
N MET A 1 21.17 1.33 3.18
CA MET A 1 20.36 1.63 4.38
C MET A 1 19.21 0.65 4.43
N GLY A 2 19.07 -0.09 5.53
CA GLY A 2 17.89 -0.93 5.73
C GLY A 2 16.66 -0.05 5.95
N SER A 3 15.55 -0.39 5.33
CA SER A 3 14.27 0.25 5.63
C SER A 3 13.71 -0.35 6.91
N HIS A 4 13.47 0.48 7.88
CA HIS A 4 12.70 0.10 9.06
C HIS A 4 11.21 0.29 8.80
N ALA A 5 10.39 -0.39 9.61
CA ALA A 5 8.96 -0.17 9.62
C ALA A 5 8.64 1.31 9.81
N THR A 6 7.77 1.83 8.96
CA THR A 6 7.34 3.24 9.00
C THR A 6 6.04 3.37 9.79
N CYS A 7 5.67 4.59 10.14
CA CYS A 7 4.35 4.89 10.71
C CYS A 7 3.23 4.96 9.67
N SER A 8 3.48 4.45 8.47
CA SER A 8 2.50 4.36 7.37
C SER A 8 1.98 2.94 7.21
N GLY A 9 0.77 2.81 6.70
CA GLY A 9 0.12 1.52 6.47
C GLY A 9 -1.40 1.66 6.40
N ALA A 10 -2.08 0.54 6.53
CA ALA A 10 -3.53 0.51 6.52
C ALA A 10 -4.12 1.33 7.68
N TRP A 11 -5.17 2.09 7.39
CA TRP A 11 -5.90 2.88 8.38
C TRP A 11 -6.83 1.98 9.20
N VAL A 12 -6.63 1.92 10.50
CA VAL A 12 -7.41 1.08 11.41
C VAL A 12 -8.06 1.91 12.51
N SER A 13 -9.21 1.43 12.98
CA SER A 13 -9.91 1.98 14.13
C SER A 13 -9.05 1.90 15.39
N GLY A 14 -9.06 2.95 16.17
CA GLY A 14 -8.47 2.98 17.51
C GLY A 14 -9.35 2.28 18.56
N PRO A 15 -8.92 2.27 19.83
CA PRO A 15 -9.73 1.78 20.96
C PRO A 15 -10.89 2.74 21.27
N GLU A 16 -12.03 2.17 21.67
CA GLU A 16 -13.28 2.90 21.95
C GLU A 16 -13.14 3.92 23.09
N ASP A 17 -12.37 3.57 24.12
CA ASP A 17 -12.21 4.32 25.34
C ASP A 17 -11.19 5.47 25.27
N LEU A 18 -10.33 5.45 24.26
CA LEU A 18 -9.21 6.40 24.14
C LEU A 18 -9.24 7.22 22.85
N SER A 19 -9.99 6.77 21.84
CA SER A 19 -9.96 7.41 20.53
C SER A 19 -11.02 8.50 20.41
N PRO A 20 -10.66 9.65 19.81
CA PRO A 20 -11.67 10.59 19.33
C PRO A 20 -12.62 9.91 18.34
N PRO A 21 -13.87 10.41 18.17
CA PRO A 21 -14.86 9.79 17.30
C PRO A 21 -14.40 9.57 15.85
N GLU A 22 -13.54 10.42 15.34
CA GLU A 22 -13.00 10.36 13.99
C GLU A 22 -12.03 9.17 13.79
N TYR A 23 -11.52 8.62 14.88
CA TYR A 23 -10.57 7.51 14.89
C TYR A 23 -11.17 6.20 15.39
N PHE A 24 -12.46 6.17 15.65
CA PHE A 24 -13.18 4.97 16.08
C PHE A 24 -14.40 4.71 15.21
N TRP A 25 -14.48 3.53 14.62
CA TRP A 25 -15.61 3.10 13.79
C TRP A 25 -16.04 1.65 14.07
N GLY A 26 -16.09 1.29 15.32
CA GLY A 26 -16.72 0.08 15.80
C GLY A 26 -15.83 -0.86 16.59
N TYR A 27 -14.71 -1.31 16.04
CA TYR A 27 -13.85 -2.29 16.72
C TYR A 27 -12.38 -1.91 16.60
N ASN A 28 -11.66 -2.00 17.71
CA ASN A 28 -10.22 -1.69 17.73
C ASN A 28 -9.46 -2.53 16.68
N ARG A 29 -8.60 -1.91 15.91
CA ARG A 29 -7.82 -2.50 14.80
C ARG A 29 -8.65 -2.97 13.60
N MET A 30 -9.93 -2.68 13.51
CA MET A 30 -10.72 -2.93 12.32
C MET A 30 -10.37 -1.90 11.23
N LEU A 31 -10.18 -2.36 10.00
CA LEU A 31 -10.01 -1.50 8.84
C LEU A 31 -11.34 -0.83 8.47
N THR A 32 -11.33 -0.01 7.44
CA THR A 32 -12.56 0.57 6.86
C THR A 32 -13.43 -0.44 6.11
N ILE A 33 -12.98 -1.69 6.01
CA ILE A 33 -13.73 -2.84 5.51
C ILE A 33 -14.25 -3.61 6.72
N ASP A 34 -15.58 -3.76 6.80
CA ASP A 34 -16.24 -4.42 7.92
C ASP A 34 -15.75 -5.88 8.08
N GLY A 35 -15.36 -6.22 9.30
CA GLY A 35 -14.84 -7.55 9.64
C GLY A 35 -13.38 -7.82 9.24
N LEU A 36 -12.69 -6.87 8.62
CA LEU A 36 -11.26 -7.00 8.31
C LEU A 36 -10.42 -6.26 9.36
N PHE A 37 -9.48 -6.97 9.97
CA PHE A 37 -8.61 -6.44 11.02
C PHE A 37 -7.16 -6.39 10.57
N GLY A 38 -6.43 -5.36 11.00
CA GLY A 38 -5.02 -5.17 10.71
C GLY A 38 -4.17 -5.14 11.97
N ALA A 39 -2.95 -5.67 11.89
CA ALA A 39 -2.01 -5.65 13.00
C ALA A 39 -0.55 -5.62 12.51
N GLY A 40 0.34 -5.10 13.34
CA GLY A 40 1.77 -5.07 13.08
C GLY A 40 2.18 -4.07 12.00
N ASP A 41 3.18 -4.41 11.22
CA ASP A 41 3.81 -3.50 10.26
C ASP A 41 2.90 -3.06 9.10
N THR A 42 1.82 -3.78 8.88
CA THR A 42 0.82 -3.42 7.85
C THR A 42 -0.07 -2.24 8.26
N VAL A 43 -0.08 -1.88 9.53
CA VAL A 43 -0.95 -0.86 10.10
C VAL A 43 -0.24 0.48 10.18
N GLY A 44 -0.90 1.54 9.72
CA GLY A 44 -0.47 2.92 9.96
C GLY A 44 -0.73 3.35 11.40
N GLY A 45 0.06 4.30 11.91
CA GLY A 45 -0.13 4.86 13.23
C GLY A 45 0.31 3.98 14.40
N SER A 46 0.93 2.82 14.16
CA SER A 46 1.55 2.03 15.22
C SER A 46 2.83 2.71 15.69
N ALA A 47 2.87 3.08 16.95
CA ALA A 47 4.01 3.78 17.54
C ALA A 47 5.23 2.87 17.74
N HIS A 48 5.03 1.57 17.84
CA HIS A 48 6.07 0.59 18.10
C HIS A 48 5.88 -0.63 17.22
N LYS A 49 6.71 -0.72 16.20
CA LYS A 49 6.71 -1.81 15.22
C LYS A 49 7.68 -2.93 15.65
N PHE A 50 8.03 -3.86 14.77
CA PHE A 50 8.79 -5.08 15.06
C PHE A 50 8.04 -6.08 15.96
N SER A 51 8.78 -7.03 16.51
CA SER A 51 8.21 -8.19 17.20
C SER A 51 7.28 -7.81 18.35
N SER A 52 7.71 -6.96 19.27
CA SER A 52 6.91 -6.60 20.47
C SER A 52 5.63 -5.83 20.11
N GLY A 53 5.72 -4.87 19.19
CA GLY A 53 4.57 -4.12 18.69
C GLY A 53 3.61 -5.02 17.91
N SER A 54 4.14 -5.87 17.03
CA SER A 54 3.34 -6.79 16.21
C SER A 54 2.59 -7.81 17.06
N PHE A 55 3.21 -8.36 18.11
CA PHE A 55 2.54 -9.24 19.08
C PHE A 55 1.44 -8.52 19.85
N THR A 56 1.70 -7.30 20.30
CA THR A 56 0.71 -6.49 21.03
C THR A 56 -0.49 -6.19 20.14
N GLU A 57 -0.25 -5.72 18.91
CA GLU A 57 -1.32 -5.39 17.99
C GLU A 57 -2.10 -6.61 17.51
N GLY A 58 -1.42 -7.73 17.25
CA GLY A 58 -2.06 -8.99 16.93
C GLY A 58 -3.00 -9.46 18.05
N ARG A 59 -2.59 -9.30 19.30
CA ARG A 59 -3.44 -9.59 20.46
C ARG A 59 -4.66 -8.66 20.56
N LEU A 60 -4.48 -7.37 20.28
CA LEU A 60 -5.58 -6.39 20.28
C LEU A 60 -6.57 -6.70 19.14
N ALA A 61 -6.07 -6.93 17.94
CA ALA A 61 -6.89 -7.29 16.78
C ALA A 61 -7.67 -8.58 17.00
N ALA A 62 -7.02 -9.63 17.55
CA ALA A 62 -7.68 -10.89 17.84
C ALA A 62 -8.83 -10.74 18.86
N LYS A 63 -8.62 -9.98 19.95
CA LYS A 63 -9.68 -9.70 20.94
C LYS A 63 -10.84 -8.95 20.33
N ALA A 64 -10.55 -7.94 19.49
CA ALA A 64 -11.57 -7.16 18.81
C ALA A 64 -12.33 -8.00 17.77
N ALA A 65 -11.65 -8.90 17.06
CA ALA A 65 -12.29 -9.82 16.13
C ALA A 65 -13.25 -10.82 16.80
N VAL A 66 -12.85 -11.35 17.97
CA VAL A 66 -13.74 -12.21 18.78
C VAL A 66 -14.99 -11.43 19.19
N LYS A 67 -14.81 -10.22 19.76
CA LYS A 67 -15.95 -9.36 20.12
C LYS A 67 -16.84 -9.06 18.91
N TYR A 68 -16.24 -8.76 17.75
CA TYR A 68 -16.99 -8.55 16.50
C TYR A 68 -17.89 -9.76 16.16
N ILE A 69 -17.32 -10.97 16.21
CA ILE A 69 -18.06 -12.21 15.89
C ILE A 69 -19.22 -12.40 16.86
N GLU A 70 -19.00 -12.19 18.15
CA GLU A 70 -20.02 -12.32 19.20
C GLU A 70 -21.14 -11.28 19.03
N ASP A 71 -20.80 -10.02 18.87
CA ASP A 71 -21.75 -8.90 18.74
C ASP A 71 -22.58 -8.99 17.45
N LYS A 72 -21.95 -9.35 16.34
CA LYS A 72 -22.60 -9.48 15.03
C LYS A 72 -23.33 -10.82 14.85
N LYS A 73 -23.12 -11.79 15.75
CA LYS A 73 -23.56 -13.17 15.57
C LYS A 73 -23.17 -13.69 14.20
N ALA A 74 -21.92 -13.38 13.80
CA ALA A 74 -21.44 -13.62 12.47
C ALA A 74 -21.45 -15.11 12.14
N GLU A 75 -22.28 -15.50 11.19
CA GLU A 75 -22.19 -16.81 10.56
C GLU A 75 -20.98 -16.87 9.63
N GLY A 76 -20.38 -18.05 9.47
CA GLY A 76 -19.28 -18.24 8.55
C GLY A 76 -19.66 -17.82 7.12
N VAL A 77 -18.76 -17.10 6.45
CA VAL A 77 -18.97 -16.66 5.08
C VAL A 77 -19.09 -17.88 4.16
N LYS A 78 -20.15 -17.93 3.38
CA LYS A 78 -20.32 -18.94 2.33
C LYS A 78 -19.74 -18.40 1.03
N VAL A 79 -18.70 -19.05 0.54
CA VAL A 79 -18.09 -18.75 -0.76
C VAL A 79 -18.64 -19.75 -1.78
N SER A 80 -19.13 -19.26 -2.92
CA SER A 80 -19.61 -20.14 -3.99
C SER A 80 -18.44 -20.72 -4.79
N ASP A 81 -18.66 -21.89 -5.41
CA ASP A 81 -17.65 -22.51 -6.28
C ASP A 81 -17.22 -21.56 -7.41
N LYS A 82 -18.18 -20.79 -7.96
CA LYS A 82 -17.89 -19.80 -8.99
C LYS A 82 -16.93 -18.72 -8.49
N GLN A 83 -17.13 -18.18 -7.27
CA GLN A 83 -16.21 -17.20 -6.69
C GLN A 83 -14.81 -17.80 -6.50
N CYS A 84 -14.72 -19.06 -6.09
CA CYS A 84 -13.44 -19.76 -5.97
C CYS A 84 -12.75 -19.90 -7.32
N GLU A 85 -13.46 -20.28 -8.37
CA GLU A 85 -12.89 -20.43 -9.72
C GLU A 85 -12.49 -19.09 -10.31
N ASP A 86 -13.30 -18.05 -10.19
CA ASP A 86 -12.98 -16.68 -10.63
C ASP A 86 -11.71 -16.17 -9.93
N PHE A 87 -11.58 -16.42 -8.62
CA PHE A 87 -10.39 -16.04 -7.87
C PHE A 87 -9.15 -16.82 -8.29
N LYS A 88 -9.28 -18.13 -8.49
CA LYS A 88 -8.19 -18.97 -9.01
C LYS A 88 -7.73 -18.48 -10.39
N ALA A 89 -8.66 -18.21 -11.31
CA ALA A 89 -8.33 -17.69 -12.62
C ALA A 89 -7.54 -16.37 -12.54
N MET A 90 -7.95 -15.46 -11.66
CA MET A 90 -7.24 -14.23 -11.40
C MET A 90 -5.81 -14.49 -10.87
N VAL A 91 -5.67 -15.36 -9.87
CA VAL A 91 -4.38 -15.65 -9.23
C VAL A 91 -3.39 -16.29 -10.22
N TYR A 92 -3.87 -17.20 -11.07
CA TYR A 92 -3.03 -17.94 -12.02
C TYR A 92 -2.87 -17.26 -13.39
N LYS A 93 -3.50 -16.11 -13.59
CA LYS A 93 -3.42 -15.34 -14.85
C LYS A 93 -1.99 -15.13 -15.36
N PRO A 94 -0.98 -14.84 -14.53
CA PRO A 94 0.40 -14.71 -15.03
C PRO A 94 0.98 -15.98 -15.65
N LEU A 95 0.61 -17.17 -15.17
CA LEU A 95 1.04 -18.44 -15.81
C LEU A 95 0.40 -18.62 -17.19
N GLU A 96 -0.88 -18.26 -17.30
CA GLU A 96 -1.61 -18.27 -18.57
C GLU A 96 -0.98 -17.30 -19.58
N ASN A 97 -0.70 -16.05 -19.14
CA ASN A 97 -0.05 -15.04 -19.98
C ASN A 97 1.28 -15.55 -20.55
N PHE A 98 2.10 -16.20 -19.73
CA PHE A 98 3.36 -16.80 -20.20
C PHE A 98 3.11 -17.90 -21.23
N THR A 99 2.18 -18.81 -20.96
CA THR A 99 1.86 -19.92 -21.87
C THR A 99 1.35 -19.42 -23.22
N VAL A 100 0.47 -18.43 -23.24
CA VAL A 100 -0.03 -17.80 -24.46
C VAL A 100 1.12 -17.16 -25.24
N ALA A 101 1.95 -16.36 -24.55
CA ALA A 101 3.08 -15.69 -25.18
C ALA A 101 4.10 -16.68 -25.78
N GLN A 102 4.37 -17.82 -25.13
CA GLN A 102 5.25 -18.86 -25.68
C GLN A 102 4.69 -19.46 -26.99
N ASN A 103 3.39 -19.62 -27.09
CA ASN A 103 2.74 -20.11 -28.31
C ASN A 103 2.80 -19.11 -29.48
N GLU A 104 2.97 -17.83 -29.19
CA GLU A 104 3.09 -16.76 -30.19
C GLU A 104 4.54 -16.56 -30.70
N ILE A 105 5.53 -17.11 -29.97
CA ILE A 105 6.95 -16.94 -30.33
C ILE A 105 7.33 -17.88 -31.49
N THR A 106 7.67 -17.28 -32.60
CA THR A 106 8.23 -17.99 -33.76
C THR A 106 9.75 -17.73 -33.89
N GLY A 107 10.55 -18.32 -33.02
CA GLY A 107 12.01 -18.35 -33.20
C GLY A 107 12.85 -17.34 -32.40
N GLY A 108 12.40 -16.89 -31.25
CA GLY A 108 13.16 -16.02 -30.35
C GLY A 108 12.90 -16.29 -28.86
N THR A 109 13.78 -15.81 -28.00
CA THR A 109 13.64 -15.92 -26.54
C THR A 109 12.91 -14.74 -25.91
N VAL A 110 12.60 -13.70 -26.68
CA VAL A 110 11.93 -12.48 -26.22
C VAL A 110 10.56 -12.38 -26.88
N SER A 111 9.51 -12.35 -26.07
CA SER A 111 8.15 -12.12 -26.54
C SER A 111 7.75 -10.65 -26.33
N PRO A 112 7.16 -9.97 -27.32
CA PRO A 112 6.58 -8.65 -27.13
C PRO A 112 5.23 -8.71 -26.40
N SER A 113 4.64 -9.91 -26.22
CA SER A 113 3.29 -10.11 -25.70
C SER A 113 3.23 -10.20 -24.18
N TYR A 114 4.36 -10.22 -23.48
CA TYR A 114 4.40 -10.21 -22.01
C TYR A 114 5.65 -9.55 -21.48
N ILE A 115 5.63 -9.16 -20.20
CA ILE A 115 6.81 -8.75 -19.44
C ILE A 115 7.09 -9.76 -18.33
N SER A 116 8.37 -10.05 -18.06
CA SER A 116 8.73 -10.88 -16.90
C SER A 116 8.63 -10.07 -15.59
N PRO A 117 8.45 -10.75 -14.45
CA PRO A 117 8.41 -10.06 -13.16
C PRO A 117 9.66 -9.21 -12.87
N ILE A 118 10.83 -9.68 -13.31
CA ILE A 118 12.10 -8.93 -13.12
C ILE A 118 12.17 -7.66 -13.98
N GLN A 119 11.68 -7.72 -15.22
CA GLN A 119 11.63 -6.53 -16.08
C GLN A 119 10.69 -5.45 -15.49
N GLY A 120 9.51 -5.86 -15.04
CA GLY A 120 8.58 -4.94 -14.38
C GLY A 120 9.14 -4.38 -13.07
N LEU A 121 9.85 -5.19 -12.28
CA LEU A 121 10.50 -4.74 -11.04
C LEU A 121 11.60 -3.70 -11.32
N GLN A 122 12.45 -3.95 -12.31
CA GLN A 122 13.50 -2.99 -12.68
C GLN A 122 12.91 -1.66 -13.15
N ARG A 123 11.83 -1.71 -13.94
CA ARG A 123 11.11 -0.51 -14.37
C ARG A 123 10.51 0.24 -13.19
N LEU A 124 9.86 -0.50 -12.26
CA LEU A 124 9.32 0.10 -11.04
C LEU A 124 10.39 0.81 -10.21
N GLN A 125 11.52 0.13 -9.97
CA GLN A 125 12.65 0.68 -9.21
C GLN A 125 13.18 1.95 -9.87
N LYS A 126 13.32 1.96 -11.20
CA LYS A 126 13.79 3.13 -11.94
C LYS A 126 12.82 4.31 -11.83
N ILE A 127 11.52 4.07 -11.93
CA ILE A 127 10.50 5.12 -11.75
C ILE A 127 10.61 5.74 -10.35
N MET A 128 10.66 4.90 -9.33
CA MET A 128 10.74 5.38 -7.94
C MET A 128 12.04 6.12 -7.67
N ASP A 129 13.17 5.64 -8.20
CA ASP A 129 14.48 6.26 -8.00
C ASP A 129 14.57 7.63 -8.68
N GLU A 130 14.12 7.74 -9.91
CA GLU A 130 14.29 8.96 -10.71
C GLU A 130 13.23 10.03 -10.40
N TYR A 131 11.99 9.64 -10.10
CA TYR A 131 10.88 10.59 -10.01
C TYR A 131 10.35 10.79 -8.59
N VAL A 132 10.54 9.83 -7.69
CA VAL A 132 9.92 9.87 -6.36
C VAL A 132 10.92 10.15 -5.23
N GLY A 133 12.14 10.53 -5.57
CA GLY A 133 13.16 10.90 -4.60
C GLY A 133 14.01 9.72 -4.13
N GLY A 134 14.52 8.92 -5.06
CA GLY A 134 15.46 7.85 -4.77
C GLY A 134 16.92 8.31 -4.66
N ILE A 135 17.82 7.35 -4.63
CA ILE A 135 19.26 7.58 -4.42
C ILE A 135 19.86 8.43 -5.54
N THR A 136 19.51 8.16 -6.80
CA THR A 136 20.06 8.85 -7.97
C THR A 136 19.69 10.34 -7.98
N SER A 137 18.52 10.68 -7.42
CA SER A 137 18.06 12.07 -7.26
C SER A 137 18.46 12.69 -5.92
N ASN A 138 19.39 12.09 -5.17
CA ASN A 138 19.79 12.50 -3.82
C ASN A 138 18.60 12.67 -2.87
N TYR A 139 17.63 11.78 -2.96
CA TYR A 139 16.37 11.78 -2.19
C TYR A 139 15.53 13.05 -2.39
N MET A 140 15.70 13.74 -3.51
CA MET A 140 14.97 14.95 -3.83
C MET A 140 13.96 14.71 -4.95
N THR A 141 12.76 15.25 -4.77
CA THR A 141 11.70 15.26 -5.79
C THR A 141 10.96 16.59 -5.77
N ASN A 142 10.05 16.80 -6.70
CA ASN A 142 9.18 17.98 -6.77
C ASN A 142 7.85 17.59 -7.44
N GLY A 143 6.87 18.50 -7.40
CA GLY A 143 5.53 18.24 -7.93
C GLY A 143 5.50 17.79 -9.39
N ASN A 144 6.36 18.34 -10.26
CA ASN A 144 6.43 17.95 -11.67
C ASN A 144 7.01 16.53 -11.83
N MET A 145 8.07 16.20 -11.08
CA MET A 145 8.64 14.85 -11.08
C MET A 145 7.64 13.81 -10.55
N LEU A 146 6.97 14.11 -9.44
CA LEU A 146 5.96 13.24 -8.85
C LEU A 146 4.78 13.00 -9.81
N LYS A 147 4.30 14.06 -10.47
CA LYS A 147 3.25 13.92 -11.49
C LYS A 147 3.69 12.98 -12.61
N ARG A 148 4.91 13.14 -13.12
CA ARG A 148 5.46 12.24 -14.14
C ARG A 148 5.63 10.83 -13.61
N GLY A 149 6.07 10.67 -12.36
CA GLY A 149 6.16 9.38 -11.69
C GLY A 149 4.82 8.65 -11.63
N LEU A 150 3.73 9.36 -11.29
CA LEU A 150 2.36 8.80 -11.28
C LEU A 150 1.92 8.33 -12.68
N GLU A 151 2.14 9.12 -13.72
CA GLU A 151 1.85 8.72 -15.09
C GLU A 151 2.60 7.44 -15.49
N LEU A 152 3.88 7.34 -15.14
CA LEU A 152 4.70 6.16 -15.44
C LEU A 152 4.29 4.94 -14.62
N LEU A 153 3.84 5.12 -13.37
CA LEU A 153 3.31 4.06 -12.52
C LEU A 153 1.96 3.55 -13.05
N GLU A 154 1.11 4.43 -13.57
CA GLU A 154 -0.15 4.07 -14.22
C GLU A 154 0.11 3.19 -15.44
N TRP A 155 0.99 3.61 -16.36
CA TRP A 155 1.39 2.81 -17.51
C TRP A 155 2.04 1.47 -17.11
N LEU A 156 2.84 1.46 -16.04
CA LEU A 156 3.38 0.21 -15.54
C LEU A 156 2.26 -0.71 -15.05
N GLN A 157 1.26 -0.20 -14.32
CA GLN A 157 0.15 -1.03 -13.85
C GLN A 157 -0.67 -1.62 -15.01
N GLU A 158 -0.88 -0.86 -16.10
CA GLU A 158 -1.49 -1.38 -17.33
C GLU A 158 -0.65 -2.53 -17.92
N ASP A 159 0.66 -2.34 -18.05
CA ASP A 159 1.55 -3.38 -18.58
C ASP A 159 1.60 -4.62 -17.66
N LEU A 160 1.40 -4.46 -16.35
CA LEU A 160 1.38 -5.59 -15.40
C LEU A 160 0.17 -6.53 -15.57
N GLU A 161 -0.84 -6.14 -16.33
CA GLU A 161 -1.90 -7.08 -16.74
C GLU A 161 -1.36 -8.15 -17.69
N HIS A 162 -0.26 -7.86 -18.38
CA HIS A 162 0.45 -8.75 -19.27
C HIS A 162 1.70 -9.39 -18.65
N VAL A 163 1.89 -9.28 -17.32
CA VAL A 163 3.00 -9.94 -16.65
C VAL A 163 2.86 -11.45 -16.79
N GLY A 164 3.93 -12.11 -17.26
CA GLY A 164 3.98 -13.56 -17.44
C GLY A 164 4.83 -14.21 -16.35
N ALA A 165 4.48 -15.42 -15.95
CA ALA A 165 5.21 -16.23 -15.00
C ALA A 165 5.43 -17.63 -15.54
N GLU A 166 6.69 -18.05 -15.59
CA GLU A 166 7.10 -19.36 -16.12
C GLU A 166 6.77 -20.50 -15.15
N ASP A 167 6.83 -20.20 -13.85
CA ASP A 167 6.62 -21.15 -12.76
C ASP A 167 5.94 -20.48 -11.54
N TYR A 168 5.70 -21.27 -10.50
CA TYR A 168 5.08 -20.75 -9.27
C TYR A 168 5.94 -19.74 -8.49
N HIS A 169 7.28 -19.82 -8.62
CA HIS A 169 8.14 -18.82 -8.02
C HIS A 169 7.99 -17.47 -8.72
N GLN A 170 7.98 -17.48 -10.06
CA GLN A 170 7.72 -16.28 -10.83
C GLN A 170 6.28 -15.78 -10.67
N LEU A 171 5.31 -16.67 -10.46
CA LEU A 171 3.93 -16.29 -10.12
C LEU A 171 3.89 -15.47 -8.81
N MET A 172 4.59 -15.93 -7.79
CA MET A 172 4.73 -15.17 -6.55
C MET A 172 5.38 -13.80 -6.82
N ARG A 173 6.45 -13.74 -7.61
CA ARG A 173 7.11 -12.49 -7.98
C ARG A 173 6.23 -11.55 -8.79
N ALA A 174 5.38 -12.07 -9.65
CA ALA A 174 4.40 -11.27 -10.40
C ALA A 174 3.39 -10.59 -9.46
N TRP A 175 2.89 -11.30 -8.46
CA TRP A 175 1.99 -10.74 -7.45
C TRP A 175 2.70 -9.77 -6.52
N GLU A 176 3.92 -10.06 -6.06
CA GLU A 176 4.74 -9.09 -5.32
C GLU A 176 4.90 -7.78 -6.10
N LEU A 177 5.16 -7.87 -7.40
CA LEU A 177 5.33 -6.71 -8.25
C LEU A 177 4.05 -5.89 -8.38
N LYS A 178 2.90 -6.53 -8.60
CA LYS A 178 1.59 -5.84 -8.62
C LYS A 178 1.31 -5.10 -7.31
N HIS A 179 1.54 -5.74 -6.17
CA HIS A 179 1.38 -5.09 -4.86
C HIS A 179 2.36 -3.95 -4.64
N ARG A 180 3.62 -4.11 -5.05
CA ARG A 180 4.64 -3.04 -4.96
C ARG A 180 4.30 -1.85 -5.84
N ALA A 181 3.78 -2.07 -7.06
CA ALA A 181 3.35 -0.99 -7.94
C ALA A 181 2.23 -0.17 -7.32
N LEU A 182 1.22 -0.82 -6.71
CA LEU A 182 0.15 -0.14 -5.98
C LEU A 182 0.68 0.63 -4.77
N THR A 183 1.57 0.01 -3.98
CA THR A 183 2.20 0.69 -2.83
C THR A 183 3.02 1.90 -3.27
N SER A 184 3.75 1.78 -4.38
CA SER A 184 4.52 2.88 -4.96
C SER A 184 3.64 4.04 -5.40
N GLN A 185 2.48 3.75 -5.98
CA GLN A 185 1.48 4.76 -6.29
C GLN A 185 0.99 5.47 -5.02
N CYS A 186 0.63 4.71 -3.97
CA CYS A 186 0.25 5.31 -2.68
C CYS A 186 1.34 6.24 -2.13
N VAL A 187 2.60 5.80 -2.13
CA VAL A 187 3.74 6.60 -1.66
C VAL A 187 3.87 7.89 -2.47
N THR A 188 3.76 7.80 -3.79
CA THR A 188 3.88 8.95 -4.69
C THR A 188 2.75 9.95 -4.49
N GLU A 189 1.49 9.48 -4.36
CA GLU A 189 0.31 10.31 -4.06
C GLU A 189 0.47 11.04 -2.72
N HIS A 190 0.88 10.34 -1.66
CA HIS A 190 1.11 10.95 -0.36
C HIS A 190 2.24 11.96 -0.39
N THR A 191 3.34 11.67 -1.10
CA THR A 191 4.47 12.59 -1.26
C THR A 191 4.07 13.83 -2.05
N MET A 192 3.23 13.67 -3.08
CA MET A 192 2.72 14.79 -3.87
C MET A 192 1.75 15.66 -3.06
N PHE A 193 0.85 15.05 -2.31
CA PHE A 193 -0.15 15.73 -1.51
C PHE A 193 0.47 16.55 -0.39
N ARG A 194 1.55 16.06 0.26
CA ARG A 194 2.23 16.74 1.36
C ARG A 194 3.23 17.77 0.84
N GLU A 195 2.87 19.03 0.92
CA GLU A 195 3.67 20.16 0.39
C GLU A 195 4.64 20.72 1.44
N GLU A 196 5.48 19.84 2.01
CA GLU A 196 6.55 20.21 2.96
C GLU A 196 7.70 19.17 2.92
N THR A 197 8.83 19.53 3.52
CA THR A 197 9.92 18.61 3.84
C THR A 197 9.96 18.37 5.34
N ARG A 198 9.43 17.23 5.79
CA ARG A 198 9.32 16.89 7.23
C ARG A 198 10.48 16.07 7.76
N TRP A 199 11.07 15.20 6.94
CA TRP A 199 12.13 14.29 7.32
C TRP A 199 13.40 14.53 6.52
N PRO A 200 14.08 15.68 6.73
CA PRO A 200 15.32 15.95 6.02
C PRO A 200 16.34 14.83 6.28
N GLY A 201 17.07 14.43 5.22
CA GLY A 201 17.96 13.28 5.24
C GLY A 201 17.33 11.96 4.76
N TYR A 202 16.01 11.89 4.66
CA TYR A 202 15.29 10.74 4.10
C TYR A 202 14.67 11.06 2.75
N TYR A 203 14.05 12.23 2.62
CA TYR A 203 13.61 12.77 1.34
C TYR A 203 13.42 14.30 1.44
N TYR A 204 13.42 14.95 0.28
CA TYR A 204 13.23 16.39 0.15
C TYR A 204 12.20 16.71 -0.93
N ARG A 205 11.21 17.54 -0.58
CA ARG A 205 10.37 18.22 -1.56
C ARG A 205 11.09 19.48 -2.02
N GLY A 206 11.77 19.41 -3.18
CA GLY A 206 12.58 20.51 -3.70
C GLY A 206 11.80 21.79 -3.99
N ASP A 207 10.51 21.68 -4.23
CA ASP A 207 9.54 22.78 -4.34
C ASP A 207 8.98 23.25 -2.98
N HIS A 208 9.13 22.47 -1.91
CA HIS A 208 8.63 22.75 -0.55
C HIS A 208 9.66 22.32 0.51
N MET A 209 10.80 23.03 0.52
CA MET A 209 11.96 22.64 1.35
C MET A 209 11.79 22.83 2.86
N LYS A 210 10.79 23.59 3.27
CA LYS A 210 10.58 23.92 4.70
C LYS A 210 9.61 22.95 5.36
N LEU A 211 9.82 22.72 6.65
CA LEU A 211 8.82 22.16 7.54
C LEU A 211 7.69 23.19 7.72
N ASP A 212 6.46 22.74 7.66
CA ASP A 212 5.27 23.59 7.77
C ASP A 212 4.26 22.95 8.74
N ASP A 213 4.49 23.16 10.04
CA ASP A 213 3.60 22.62 11.10
C ASP A 213 2.23 23.29 11.11
N ASP A 214 2.13 24.53 10.65
CA ASP A 214 0.85 25.26 10.62
C ASP A 214 -0.15 24.57 9.67
N ASN A 215 0.31 24.02 8.56
CA ASN A 215 -0.52 23.38 7.55
C ASN A 215 -0.43 21.85 7.56
N TRP A 216 0.68 21.27 8.03
CA TRP A 216 1.01 19.85 7.83
C TRP A 216 1.28 19.06 9.11
N HIS A 217 1.06 19.62 10.31
CA HIS A 217 1.07 18.84 11.55
C HIS A 217 -0.20 17.98 11.66
N CYS A 218 -0.34 17.08 10.72
CA CYS A 218 -1.49 16.20 10.56
C CYS A 218 -1.06 14.83 10.03
N LEU A 219 -1.93 13.83 10.16
CA LEU A 219 -1.84 12.60 9.39
C LEU A 219 -2.43 12.84 8.00
N THR A 220 -1.85 12.21 6.98
CA THR A 220 -2.43 12.19 5.64
C THR A 220 -2.99 10.80 5.39
N VAL A 221 -4.25 10.73 5.00
CA VAL A 221 -4.97 9.48 4.73
C VAL A 221 -5.42 9.47 3.29
N SER A 222 -5.30 8.33 2.63
CA SER A 222 -5.80 8.13 1.27
C SER A 222 -6.86 7.04 1.22
N ARG A 223 -7.80 7.21 0.29
CA ARG A 223 -8.76 6.18 -0.10
C ARG A 223 -8.66 5.99 -1.60
N ARG A 224 -8.55 4.73 -2.03
CA ARG A 224 -8.54 4.39 -3.44
C ARG A 224 -9.93 3.88 -3.85
N ASP A 225 -10.53 4.53 -4.84
CA ASP A 225 -11.76 4.04 -5.45
C ASP A 225 -11.48 2.73 -6.22
N PRO A 226 -12.13 1.62 -5.89
CA PRO A 226 -11.84 0.34 -6.53
C PRO A 226 -12.27 0.25 -8.00
N LYS A 227 -13.19 1.13 -8.45
CA LYS A 227 -13.70 1.14 -9.83
C LYS A 227 -12.85 2.00 -10.74
N THR A 228 -12.43 3.16 -10.26
CA THR A 228 -11.69 4.14 -11.07
C THR A 228 -10.19 4.10 -10.82
N GLY A 229 -9.74 3.45 -9.75
CA GLY A 229 -8.34 3.44 -9.33
C GLY A 229 -7.84 4.76 -8.76
N LYS A 230 -8.67 5.81 -8.72
CA LYS A 230 -8.28 7.14 -8.27
C LYS A 230 -8.16 7.23 -6.75
N PHE A 231 -7.18 7.99 -6.30
CA PHE A 231 -6.98 8.31 -4.90
C PHE A 231 -7.71 9.61 -4.53
N SER A 232 -8.33 9.60 -3.35
CA SER A 232 -8.74 10.80 -2.63
C SER A 232 -7.86 10.95 -1.40
N MET A 233 -7.40 12.16 -1.14
CA MET A 233 -6.48 12.46 -0.04
C MET A 233 -7.17 13.38 0.97
N GLU A 234 -6.95 13.13 2.26
CA GLU A 234 -7.46 13.99 3.33
C GLU A 234 -6.40 14.21 4.42
N LYS A 235 -6.52 15.33 5.12
CA LYS A 235 -5.75 15.63 6.32
C LYS A 235 -6.58 15.27 7.53
N VAL A 236 -6.00 14.49 8.44
CA VAL A 236 -6.64 14.09 9.69
C VAL A 236 -5.81 14.66 10.85
N PRO A 237 -6.43 15.36 11.82
CA PRO A 237 -5.70 16.02 12.89
C PRO A 237 -4.93 15.01 13.76
N VAL A 238 -3.77 15.40 14.25
CA VAL A 238 -3.05 14.66 15.29
C VAL A 238 -3.59 15.14 16.65
N TYR A 239 -4.11 14.20 17.43
CA TYR A 239 -4.55 14.49 18.79
C TYR A 239 -3.40 14.30 19.77
N HIS A 240 -3.09 15.33 20.51
CA HIS A 240 -2.21 15.24 21.66
C HIS A 240 -3.04 14.80 22.85
N LEU A 241 -2.84 13.58 23.32
CA LEU A 241 -3.35 13.17 24.61
C LEU A 241 -2.71 14.09 25.66
N SER A 242 -3.50 14.96 26.25
CA SER A 242 -3.04 15.90 27.25
C SER A 242 -2.49 15.14 28.45
N LEU A 243 -1.34 15.59 28.99
CA LEU A 243 -0.78 15.10 30.26
C LEU A 243 -1.71 15.29 31.47
N ILE A 244 -2.88 15.92 31.27
CA ILE A 244 -3.92 16.13 32.30
C ILE A 244 -4.63 14.81 32.69
N HIS A 245 -4.44 13.74 31.94
CA HIS A 245 -5.06 12.44 32.21
C HIS A 245 -4.07 11.37 32.73
N ILE A 246 -2.90 11.80 33.20
CA ILE A 246 -1.95 10.95 33.92
C ILE A 246 -2.04 11.21 35.41
#